data_6565da8501bcb67cd2f877aebea91dc5
#
_entry.id   6565da8501bcb67cd2f877aebea91dc5
#
_cell.length_a   1.000
_cell.length_b   1.000
_cell.length_c   1.000
_cell.angle_alpha   90.00
_cell.angle_beta   90.00
_cell.angle_gamma   90.00
#
_symmetry.space_group_name_H-M   'P 1'
#
loop_
_entity.id
_entity.type
_entity.pdbx_description
1 polymer ?
#
loop_
_entity_poly.entity_id
_entity_poly.type
_entity_poly.pdbx_seq_one_letter_code
_entity_poly.pdbx_strand_id
1 'polypeptide(L)'
;NISLESLQKIIRTLNFPMNFFLETDRVIYENKGTFYRSRLTSTQAEKQPSETYKKLAAMLRDYFEDYIDFPELDMLDNDCLDNILPEQAAVELRNKWGLGSGPINSMVELMERHGIVVVNINLGSDKVDARSGYVKVNNKLYYIVLNVIDNTNFYREQFTLAHELGHYIMH
;
A
#
# COMPACT_ATOMS: atom_id res chain seq x y z
N ASN A 1 27.43 8.93 11.45
CA ASN A 1 27.25 10.12 12.29
C ASN A 1 27.30 11.35 11.39
N ILE A 2 26.23 12.15 11.41
CA ILE A 2 26.17 13.43 10.69
C ILE A 2 26.92 14.47 11.52
N SER A 3 27.76 15.31 10.89
CA SER A 3 28.43 16.40 11.59
C SER A 3 27.41 17.48 12.00
N LEU A 4 27.70 18.21 13.07
CA LEU A 4 26.82 19.31 13.54
C LEU A 4 26.60 20.37 12.46
N GLU A 5 27.60 20.66 11.67
CA GLU A 5 27.53 21.60 10.54
C GLU A 5 26.59 21.11 9.44
N SER A 6 26.64 19.83 9.11
CA SER A 6 25.73 19.21 8.13
C SER A 6 24.30 19.20 8.64
N LEU A 7 24.11 18.91 9.94
CA LEU A 7 22.78 18.95 10.57
C LEU A 7 22.19 20.37 10.54
N GLN A 8 22.99 21.38 10.83
CA GLN A 8 22.54 22.79 10.75
C GLN A 8 22.15 23.21 9.33
N LYS A 9 22.89 22.74 8.32
CA LYS A 9 22.49 22.97 6.91
C LYS A 9 21.16 22.33 6.57
N ILE A 10 20.93 21.08 6.98
CA ILE A 10 19.66 20.36 6.77
C ILE A 10 18.52 21.10 7.45
N ILE A 11 18.67 21.49 8.70
CA ILE A 11 17.67 22.25 9.48
C ILE A 11 17.26 23.53 8.75
N ARG A 12 18.24 24.30 8.27
CA ARG A 12 17.99 25.55 7.54
C ARG A 12 17.32 25.33 6.20
N THR A 13 17.75 24.30 5.46
CA THR A 13 17.20 23.99 4.13
C THR A 13 15.77 23.49 4.18
N LEU A 14 15.46 22.62 5.16
CA LEU A 14 14.15 22.03 5.32
C LEU A 14 13.20 22.87 6.16
N ASN A 15 13.70 23.88 6.87
CA ASN A 15 12.94 24.74 7.78
C ASN A 15 12.15 23.96 8.85
N PHE A 16 12.74 22.86 9.36
CA PHE A 16 12.19 22.09 10.47
C PHE A 16 12.89 22.45 11.78
N PRO A 17 12.19 22.40 12.95
CA PRO A 17 12.82 22.65 14.24
C PRO A 17 13.88 21.60 14.55
N MET A 18 14.93 21.98 15.29
CA MET A 18 16.03 21.08 15.64
C MET A 18 15.56 19.80 16.36
N ASN A 19 14.57 19.93 17.23
CA ASN A 19 14.01 18.79 17.98
C ASN A 19 13.46 17.69 17.08
N PHE A 20 12.93 18.04 15.91
CA PHE A 20 12.46 17.06 14.92
C PHE A 20 13.54 16.04 14.50
N PHE A 21 14.81 16.51 14.42
CA PHE A 21 15.93 15.66 14.02
C PHE A 21 16.60 14.92 15.19
N LEU A 22 16.25 15.30 16.43
CA LEU A 22 16.82 14.70 17.65
C LEU A 22 15.85 13.70 18.30
N GLU A 23 14.59 13.72 17.93
CA GLU A 23 13.62 12.75 18.42
C GLU A 23 13.91 11.37 17.81
N THR A 24 13.79 10.34 18.65
CA THR A 24 13.83 8.95 18.20
C THR A 24 12.52 8.62 17.48
N ASP A 25 12.62 7.98 16.33
CA ASP A 25 11.43 7.49 15.62
C ASP A 25 10.68 6.51 16.54
N ARG A 26 9.45 6.87 16.92
CA ARG A 26 8.61 6.05 17.80
C ARG A 26 7.88 4.94 17.07
N VAL A 27 7.90 5.01 15.74
CA VAL A 27 7.20 4.06 14.89
C VAL A 27 8.18 3.04 14.34
N ILE A 28 7.98 1.78 14.71
CA ILE A 28 8.73 0.67 14.16
C ILE A 28 8.11 0.32 12.80
N TYR A 29 8.89 0.51 11.75
CA TYR A 29 8.47 0.25 10.38
C TYR A 29 9.30 -0.88 9.75
N GLU A 30 8.61 -1.86 9.18
CA GLU A 30 9.22 -2.92 8.38
C GLU A 30 8.51 -3.04 7.04
N ASN A 31 9.25 -2.96 5.94
CA ASN A 31 8.72 -3.27 4.62
C ASN A 31 8.85 -4.78 4.36
N LYS A 32 7.73 -5.49 4.31
CA LYS A 32 7.67 -6.95 4.09
C LYS A 32 7.39 -7.32 2.64
N GLY A 33 8.15 -6.73 1.74
CA GLY A 33 8.03 -7.02 0.32
C GLY A 33 7.02 -6.10 -0.38
N THR A 34 7.42 -5.63 -1.53
CA THR A 34 6.58 -4.87 -2.44
C THR A 34 6.55 -5.63 -3.73
N PHE A 35 5.37 -5.99 -4.16
CA PHE A 35 5.20 -6.57 -5.48
C PHE A 35 5.28 -5.42 -6.49
N TYR A 36 6.42 -5.38 -7.17
CA TYR A 36 6.64 -4.46 -8.27
C TYR A 36 6.32 -5.16 -9.58
N ARG A 37 5.22 -4.83 -10.20
CA ARG A 37 5.10 -4.98 -11.66
C ARG A 37 5.83 -3.84 -12.36
N SER A 38 6.96 -3.39 -11.83
CA SER A 38 7.80 -2.48 -12.58
C SER A 38 8.61 -3.31 -13.57
N ARG A 39 8.71 -2.83 -14.80
CA ARG A 39 9.73 -3.27 -15.73
C ARG A 39 11.03 -3.42 -14.94
N LEU A 40 11.77 -4.49 -15.14
CA LEU A 40 13.06 -4.83 -14.48
C LEU A 40 14.10 -3.69 -14.43
N THR A 41 13.80 -2.55 -15.04
CA THR A 41 14.63 -1.37 -15.23
C THR A 41 14.30 -0.17 -14.33
N SER A 42 13.32 -0.26 -13.39
CA SER A 42 13.02 0.89 -12.51
C SER A 42 14.16 1.14 -11.53
N THR A 43 14.67 2.36 -11.53
CA THR A 43 15.73 2.81 -10.62
C THR A 43 15.21 2.93 -9.18
N GLN A 44 16.12 2.91 -8.19
CA GLN A 44 15.76 3.15 -6.78
C GLN A 44 15.05 4.51 -6.59
N ALA A 45 15.47 5.53 -7.33
CA ALA A 45 14.87 6.86 -7.27
C ALA A 45 13.39 6.87 -7.72
N GLU A 46 13.01 6.02 -8.69
CA GLU A 46 11.62 5.88 -9.15
C GLU A 46 10.75 5.06 -8.17
N LYS A 47 11.37 4.20 -7.36
CA LYS A 47 10.67 3.36 -6.36
C LYS A 47 10.44 4.09 -5.04
N GLN A 48 11.37 4.97 -4.65
CA GLN A 48 11.40 5.65 -3.35
C GLN A 48 10.09 6.39 -3.01
N PRO A 49 9.47 7.19 -3.91
CA PRO A 49 8.22 7.88 -3.58
C PRO A 49 7.10 6.92 -3.17
N SER A 50 6.92 5.81 -3.89
CA SER A 50 5.87 4.83 -3.59
C SER A 50 6.08 4.17 -2.23
N GLU A 51 7.32 3.82 -1.87
CA GLU A 51 7.64 3.27 -0.55
C GLU A 51 7.31 4.27 0.56
N THR A 52 7.64 5.54 0.33
CA THR A 52 7.33 6.61 1.30
C THR A 52 5.82 6.79 1.48
N TYR A 53 5.04 6.80 0.39
CA TYR A 53 3.58 6.92 0.47
C TYR A 53 2.95 5.71 1.16
N LYS A 54 3.40 4.47 0.87
CA LYS A 54 2.90 3.28 1.57
C LYS A 54 3.20 3.34 3.07
N LYS A 55 4.41 3.72 3.44
CA LYS A 55 4.80 3.92 4.84
C LYS A 55 3.89 4.94 5.52
N LEU A 56 3.71 6.10 4.91
CA LEU A 56 2.88 7.18 5.46
C LEU A 56 1.42 6.72 5.61
N ALA A 57 0.87 6.04 4.61
CA ALA A 57 -0.50 5.52 4.66
C ALA A 57 -0.69 4.51 5.80
N ALA A 58 0.26 3.58 5.97
CA ALA A 58 0.21 2.60 7.05
C ALA A 58 0.33 3.27 8.45
N MET A 59 1.20 4.27 8.59
CA MET A 59 1.35 5.02 9.84
C MET A 59 0.08 5.82 10.18
N LEU A 60 -0.56 6.45 9.18
CA LEU A 60 -1.82 7.15 9.39
C LEU A 60 -2.94 6.18 9.77
N ARG A 61 -3.01 5.02 9.11
CA ARG A 61 -3.99 3.99 9.44
C ARG A 61 -3.81 3.50 10.89
N ASP A 62 -2.59 3.15 11.29
CA ASP A 62 -2.24 2.72 12.66
C ASP A 62 -2.62 3.79 13.69
N TYR A 63 -2.34 5.06 13.40
CA TYR A 63 -2.71 6.17 14.28
C TYR A 63 -4.22 6.34 14.43
N PHE A 64 -4.98 6.23 13.34
CA PHE A 64 -6.43 6.41 13.40
C PHE A 64 -7.17 5.22 14.00
N GLU A 65 -6.57 4.03 14.09
CA GLU A 65 -7.17 2.87 14.77
C GLU A 65 -7.39 3.08 16.27
N ASP A 66 -6.70 4.05 16.88
CA ASP A 66 -6.97 4.44 18.27
C ASP A 66 -8.29 5.23 18.44
N TYR A 67 -8.87 5.71 17.34
CA TYR A 67 -10.05 6.59 17.34
C TYR A 67 -11.23 6.05 16.53
N ILE A 68 -10.97 5.16 15.57
CA ILE A 68 -11.96 4.67 14.60
C ILE A 68 -11.80 3.15 14.46
N ASP A 69 -12.91 2.44 14.55
CA ASP A 69 -12.97 1.01 14.26
C ASP A 69 -12.91 0.79 12.74
N PHE A 70 -11.79 0.29 12.27
CA PHE A 70 -11.63 -0.09 10.87
C PHE A 70 -11.79 -1.60 10.69
N PRO A 71 -12.19 -2.07 9.50
CA PRO A 71 -12.16 -3.48 9.18
C PRO A 71 -10.74 -4.06 9.33
N GLU A 72 -10.65 -5.25 9.90
CA GLU A 72 -9.39 -6.00 9.94
C GLU A 72 -9.01 -6.51 8.55
N LEU A 73 -7.70 -6.69 8.32
CA LEU A 73 -7.21 -7.25 7.08
C LEU A 73 -7.64 -8.72 6.95
N ASP A 74 -8.56 -8.99 6.03
CA ASP A 74 -9.13 -10.32 5.79
C ASP A 74 -8.28 -11.10 4.77
N MET A 75 -7.28 -11.80 5.28
CA MET A 75 -6.37 -12.64 4.48
C MET A 75 -7.00 -13.99 4.15
N LEU A 76 -6.73 -14.49 2.94
CA LEU A 76 -6.96 -15.91 2.63
C LEU A 76 -5.95 -16.78 3.40
N ASP A 77 -6.41 -17.95 3.86
CA ASP A 77 -5.51 -18.90 4.50
C ASP A 77 -4.47 -19.40 3.49
N ASN A 78 -3.19 -19.29 3.84
CA ASN A 78 -2.07 -19.69 2.98
C ASN A 78 -2.15 -21.14 2.53
N ASP A 79 -2.72 -22.01 3.34
CA ASP A 79 -2.87 -23.45 3.03
C ASP A 79 -3.75 -23.71 1.79
N CYS A 80 -4.60 -22.74 1.41
CA CYS A 80 -5.48 -22.84 0.24
C CYS A 80 -4.83 -22.35 -1.07
N LEU A 81 -3.67 -21.67 -0.98
CA LEU A 81 -3.09 -20.94 -2.11
C LEU A 81 -1.89 -21.64 -2.77
N ASP A 82 -1.34 -22.70 -2.16
CA ASP A 82 -0.20 -23.42 -2.72
C ASP A 82 -0.58 -24.09 -4.04
N ASN A 83 0.03 -23.60 -5.14
CA ASN A 83 -0.16 -24.09 -6.53
C ASN A 83 -1.56 -23.91 -7.13
N ILE A 84 -2.35 -22.98 -6.60
CA ILE A 84 -3.67 -22.65 -7.15
C ILE A 84 -3.53 -21.79 -8.43
N LEU A 85 -4.39 -22.03 -9.43
CA LEU A 85 -4.45 -21.17 -10.61
C LEU A 85 -5.12 -19.83 -10.28
N PRO A 86 -4.73 -18.72 -10.93
CA PRO A 86 -5.31 -17.38 -10.66
C PRO A 86 -6.83 -17.35 -10.73
N GLU A 87 -7.43 -18.09 -11.67
CA GLU A 87 -8.88 -18.18 -11.83
C GLU A 87 -9.54 -18.87 -10.63
N GLN A 88 -8.91 -19.89 -10.08
CA GLN A 88 -9.38 -20.59 -8.89
C GLN A 88 -9.23 -19.72 -7.65
N ALA A 89 -8.11 -19.01 -7.50
CA ALA A 89 -7.89 -18.06 -6.40
C ALA A 89 -8.97 -16.94 -6.41
N ALA A 90 -9.34 -16.45 -7.59
CA ALA A 90 -10.41 -15.48 -7.74
C ALA A 90 -11.78 -16.04 -7.31
N VAL A 91 -12.07 -17.31 -7.61
CA VAL A 91 -13.31 -17.98 -7.18
C VAL A 91 -13.33 -18.16 -5.66
N GLU A 92 -12.22 -18.63 -5.09
CA GLU A 92 -12.11 -18.80 -3.63
C GLU A 92 -12.28 -17.46 -2.88
N LEU A 93 -11.67 -16.38 -3.37
CA LEU A 93 -11.86 -15.06 -2.79
C LEU A 93 -13.33 -14.61 -2.88
N ARG A 94 -13.97 -14.80 -4.04
CA ARG A 94 -15.39 -14.48 -4.21
C ARG A 94 -16.28 -15.25 -3.26
N ASN A 95 -16.00 -16.53 -3.04
CA ASN A 95 -16.72 -17.37 -2.10
C ASN A 95 -16.53 -16.88 -0.66
N LYS A 96 -15.29 -16.63 -0.25
CA LYS A 96 -14.96 -16.13 1.08
C LYS A 96 -15.63 -14.79 1.38
N TRP A 97 -15.62 -13.87 0.43
CA TRP A 97 -16.19 -12.54 0.59
C TRP A 97 -17.69 -12.46 0.23
N GLY A 98 -18.30 -13.59 -0.09
CA GLY A 98 -19.76 -13.66 -0.38
C GLY A 98 -20.20 -12.87 -1.61
N LEU A 99 -19.33 -12.70 -2.61
CA LEU A 99 -19.57 -11.84 -3.78
C LEU A 99 -20.43 -12.48 -4.86
N GLY A 100 -20.59 -13.81 -4.83
CA GLY A 100 -21.26 -14.54 -5.89
C GLY A 100 -20.61 -14.38 -7.26
N SER A 101 -21.38 -14.56 -8.34
CA SER A 101 -20.91 -14.44 -9.72
C SER A 101 -21.18 -13.08 -10.36
N GLY A 102 -21.82 -12.15 -9.63
CA GLY A 102 -22.22 -10.84 -10.13
C GLY A 102 -21.02 -9.88 -10.34
N PRO A 103 -21.25 -8.75 -11.01
CA PRO A 103 -20.24 -7.72 -11.16
C PRO A 103 -19.92 -7.05 -9.81
N ILE A 104 -18.69 -6.56 -9.67
CA ILE A 104 -18.26 -5.76 -8.54
C ILE A 104 -18.45 -4.28 -8.91
N ASN A 105 -19.24 -3.56 -8.13
CA ASN A 105 -19.59 -2.17 -8.42
C ASN A 105 -18.45 -1.19 -8.14
N SER A 106 -17.66 -1.45 -7.09
CA SER A 106 -16.53 -0.63 -6.68
C SER A 106 -15.43 -1.50 -6.06
N MET A 107 -14.28 -1.52 -6.69
CA MET A 107 -13.10 -2.23 -6.17
C MET A 107 -12.53 -1.54 -4.93
N VAL A 108 -12.56 -0.20 -4.88
CA VAL A 108 -12.13 0.56 -3.69
C VAL A 108 -12.95 0.14 -2.48
N GLU A 109 -14.28 0.25 -2.58
CA GLU A 109 -15.18 -0.10 -1.48
C GLU A 109 -15.04 -1.56 -1.06
N LEU A 110 -14.88 -2.47 -2.02
CA LEU A 110 -14.66 -3.89 -1.74
C LEU A 110 -13.38 -4.11 -0.95
N MET A 111 -12.27 -3.53 -1.40
CA MET A 111 -10.96 -3.68 -0.75
C MET A 111 -10.95 -3.08 0.66
N GLU A 112 -11.52 -1.89 0.82
CA GLU A 112 -11.59 -1.21 2.12
C GLU A 112 -12.46 -1.95 3.13
N ARG A 113 -13.57 -2.56 2.70
CA ARG A 113 -14.41 -3.42 3.55
C ARG A 113 -13.67 -4.64 4.10
N HIS A 114 -12.63 -5.09 3.42
CA HIS A 114 -11.79 -6.23 3.84
C HIS A 114 -10.43 -5.79 4.37
N GLY A 115 -10.34 -4.55 4.88
CA GLY A 115 -9.19 -4.04 5.62
C GLY A 115 -7.98 -3.64 4.77
N ILE A 116 -8.09 -3.68 3.44
CA ILE A 116 -7.05 -3.19 2.53
C ILE A 116 -7.11 -1.66 2.48
N VAL A 117 -5.98 -1.01 2.63
CA VAL A 117 -5.89 0.46 2.60
C VAL A 117 -5.65 0.92 1.17
N VAL A 118 -6.62 1.63 0.58
CA VAL A 118 -6.49 2.19 -0.76
C VAL A 118 -6.20 3.69 -0.66
N VAL A 119 -5.12 4.14 -1.29
CA VAL A 119 -4.70 5.54 -1.28
C VAL A 119 -4.59 6.07 -2.69
N ASN A 120 -5.35 7.09 -3.00
CA ASN A 120 -5.27 7.79 -4.26
C ASN A 120 -4.10 8.79 -4.24
N ILE A 121 -3.16 8.64 -5.15
CA ILE A 121 -1.98 9.49 -5.25
C ILE A 121 -1.78 10.00 -6.67
N ASN A 122 -1.14 11.17 -6.79
CA ASN A 122 -0.66 11.68 -8.05
C ASN A 122 0.88 11.70 -8.02
N LEU A 123 1.50 10.82 -8.79
CA LEU A 123 2.97 10.72 -8.85
C LEU A 123 3.58 11.57 -9.96
N GLY A 124 2.76 12.23 -10.80
CA GLY A 124 3.24 13.06 -11.91
C GLY A 124 4.02 12.28 -12.98
N SER A 125 3.86 10.95 -13.03
CA SER A 125 4.51 10.11 -14.03
C SER A 125 3.52 9.15 -14.68
N ASP A 126 3.39 9.23 -15.99
CA ASP A 126 2.47 8.43 -16.83
C ASP A 126 2.81 6.92 -16.91
N LYS A 127 3.75 6.43 -16.09
CA LYS A 127 4.33 5.10 -16.28
C LYS A 127 3.84 4.03 -15.30
N VAL A 128 3.05 4.40 -14.30
CA VAL A 128 2.65 3.47 -13.24
C VAL A 128 1.18 3.67 -12.90
N ASP A 129 0.38 2.65 -13.10
CA ASP A 129 -1.07 2.70 -12.85
C ASP A 129 -1.42 2.47 -11.36
N ALA A 130 -0.74 1.55 -10.68
CA ALA A 130 -0.88 1.29 -9.24
C ALA A 130 0.34 0.55 -8.68
N ARG A 131 0.45 0.49 -7.35
CA ARG A 131 1.45 -0.31 -6.62
C ARG A 131 0.88 -0.76 -5.29
N SER A 132 1.14 -2.00 -4.93
CA SER A 132 0.67 -2.55 -3.67
C SER A 132 1.78 -3.26 -2.89
N GLY A 133 1.51 -3.57 -1.63
CA GLY A 133 2.42 -4.35 -0.81
C GLY A 133 2.12 -4.28 0.68
N TYR A 134 2.73 -5.20 1.41
CA TYR A 134 2.62 -5.29 2.85
C TYR A 134 3.54 -4.29 3.56
N VAL A 135 3.00 -3.66 4.59
CA VAL A 135 3.73 -2.76 5.48
C VAL A 135 3.41 -3.14 6.91
N LYS A 136 4.43 -3.30 7.74
CA LYS A 136 4.27 -3.55 9.17
C LYS A 136 4.58 -2.28 9.95
N VAL A 137 3.64 -1.85 10.78
CA VAL A 137 3.79 -0.71 11.69
C VAL A 137 3.42 -1.18 13.10
N ASN A 138 4.28 -0.94 14.08
CA ASN A 138 4.04 -1.30 15.48
C ASN A 138 3.54 -2.75 15.70
N ASN A 139 4.10 -3.72 14.96
CA ASN A 139 3.70 -5.13 14.92
C ASN A 139 2.35 -5.46 14.24
N LYS A 140 1.60 -4.48 13.77
CA LYS A 140 0.41 -4.69 12.94
C LYS A 140 0.79 -4.74 11.46
N LEU A 141 0.12 -5.60 10.71
CA LEU A 141 0.35 -5.78 9.28
C LEU A 141 -0.77 -5.10 8.48
N TYR A 142 -0.39 -4.27 7.52
CA TYR A 142 -1.30 -3.57 6.61
C TYR A 142 -0.99 -3.94 5.17
N TYR A 143 -2.01 -4.07 4.33
CA TYR A 143 -1.83 -4.13 2.90
C TYR A 143 -2.24 -2.79 2.29
N ILE A 144 -1.31 -2.12 1.64
CA ILE A 144 -1.49 -0.78 1.09
C ILE A 144 -1.50 -0.87 -0.42
N VAL A 145 -2.52 -0.30 -1.03
CA VAL A 145 -2.64 -0.12 -2.48
C VAL A 145 -2.56 1.37 -2.80
N LEU A 146 -1.55 1.77 -3.53
CA LEU A 146 -1.41 3.11 -4.08
C LEU A 146 -2.05 3.13 -5.46
N ASN A 147 -3.22 3.74 -5.56
CA ASN A 147 -3.92 3.96 -6.82
C ASN A 147 -3.43 5.27 -7.43
N VAL A 148 -2.76 5.20 -8.58
CA VAL A 148 -2.25 6.39 -9.26
C VAL A 148 -3.36 7.00 -10.12
N ILE A 149 -3.87 8.14 -9.69
CA ILE A 149 -4.89 8.88 -10.44
C ILE A 149 -4.20 9.70 -11.52
N ASP A 150 -4.32 9.28 -12.74
CA ASP A 150 -3.87 10.02 -13.91
C ASP A 150 -4.96 9.97 -14.98
N ASN A 151 -5.92 10.91 -14.96
CA ASN A 151 -7.00 11.08 -15.96
C ASN A 151 -7.58 9.78 -16.55
N THR A 152 -7.47 8.68 -15.80
CA THR A 152 -7.94 7.37 -16.21
C THR A 152 -9.45 7.32 -16.11
N ASN A 153 -10.10 6.57 -17.00
CA ASN A 153 -11.51 6.34 -16.86
C ASN A 153 -11.77 5.33 -15.72
N PHE A 154 -12.95 5.40 -15.14
CA PHE A 154 -13.40 4.54 -14.05
C PHE A 154 -13.14 3.04 -14.29
N TYR A 155 -13.40 2.53 -15.49
CA TYR A 155 -13.23 1.09 -15.79
C TYR A 155 -11.77 0.65 -15.75
N ARG A 156 -10.85 1.49 -16.19
CA ARG A 156 -9.42 1.22 -16.11
C ARG A 156 -8.95 1.20 -14.66
N GLU A 157 -9.44 2.12 -13.86
CA GLU A 157 -9.16 2.15 -12.42
C GLU A 157 -9.63 0.86 -11.73
N GLN A 158 -10.89 0.43 -11.98
CA GLN A 158 -11.43 -0.81 -11.44
C GLN A 158 -10.56 -2.02 -11.84
N PHE A 159 -10.16 -2.10 -13.11
CA PHE A 159 -9.29 -3.17 -13.58
C PHE A 159 -7.90 -3.16 -12.91
N THR A 160 -7.32 -1.99 -12.75
CA THR A 160 -6.02 -1.81 -12.09
C THR A 160 -6.08 -2.24 -10.63
N LEU A 161 -7.10 -1.82 -9.89
CA LEU A 161 -7.31 -2.23 -8.50
C LEU A 161 -7.56 -3.74 -8.38
N ALA A 162 -8.34 -4.33 -9.29
CA ALA A 162 -8.54 -5.78 -9.33
C ALA A 162 -7.23 -6.54 -9.56
N HIS A 163 -6.32 -5.98 -10.37
CA HIS A 163 -5.00 -6.53 -10.57
C HIS A 163 -4.15 -6.49 -9.30
N GLU A 164 -4.16 -5.36 -8.56
CA GLU A 164 -3.45 -5.25 -7.28
C GLU A 164 -4.06 -6.18 -6.21
N LEU A 165 -5.38 -6.40 -6.23
CA LEU A 165 -6.02 -7.42 -5.42
C LEU A 165 -5.54 -8.84 -5.79
N GLY A 166 -5.30 -9.10 -7.06
CA GLY A 166 -4.68 -10.35 -7.51
C GLY A 166 -3.28 -10.57 -6.89
N HIS A 167 -2.47 -9.53 -6.78
CA HIS A 167 -1.18 -9.60 -6.07
C HIS A 167 -1.35 -9.90 -4.58
N TYR A 168 -2.34 -9.30 -3.93
CA TYR A 168 -2.67 -9.58 -2.53
C TYR A 168 -2.97 -11.05 -2.26
N ILE A 169 -3.65 -11.72 -3.21
CA ILE A 169 -4.09 -13.11 -3.05
C ILE A 169 -2.97 -14.11 -3.40
N MET A 170 -2.19 -13.80 -4.44
CA MET A 170 -1.26 -14.77 -5.05
C MET A 170 0.15 -14.75 -4.42
N HIS A 171 0.46 -13.76 -3.58
CA HIS A 171 1.81 -13.51 -3.03
C HIS A 171 1.78 -13.08 -1.57
#